data_b584aec5ad313db4b7ba11e32a2cc01f
#
_entry.id   b584aec5ad313db4b7ba11e32a2cc01f
#
_cell.length_a   1.000
_cell.length_b   1.000
_cell.length_c   1.000
_cell.angle_alpha   90.00
_cell.angle_beta   90.00
_cell.angle_gamma   90.00
#
_symmetry.space_group_name_H-M   'P 1'
#
loop_
_entity.id
_entity.type
_entity.pdbx_description
1 polymer ?
#
loop_
_entity_poly.entity_id
_entity_poly.type
_entity_poly.pdbx_seq_one_letter_code
_entity_poly.pdbx_strand_id
1 'polypeptide(L)'
;FDPDDGNQHGTACMGMASATGIEADGSQSEYYGSAPNASLVDVRIGTDVGAGPFENYLLEQEFYESAMNGLQWIIDHRDDACPGVDEANHGIDIISLSWGITSHENGGSDGTDMHSRILDDAMLAGVAVSNAAGNDGPDNDGLSGMSASSLSVTVAATDDLNTVDRSDDTIASYSSRGPRKDNGDGNPLNELVPELSAPGTNIVQAEGCVTSGGCNNFFGGDASDNTYTGRGSGTSYATPAVTGVIALVIEANGNLTPLQIKEVLKQTAERRGEPSALEVDPYWNRDFGWGMVDAHAAVSLALHLAETEQTELMNPSLQNHLLNLINSNGTINVTGHSWGQLGSIERVEYRIDGGDWAEAIYSAEPGEIGALTPFMWHVIMNPEKLSDGAHEIEVRAVSGEGNSLPVLVTVHGSGSEGNGFSVPPMVILGIASVFAIWVA
;
A
#
# COMPACT_ATOMS: atom_id res chain seq x y z
N PHE A 1 -8.32 -26.22 21.12
CA PHE A 1 -8.21 -24.93 20.45
C PHE A 1 -9.03 -23.92 21.22
N ASP A 2 -8.41 -22.87 21.73
CA ASP A 2 -9.06 -21.76 22.39
C ASP A 2 -9.09 -20.58 21.40
N PRO A 3 -10.28 -20.16 20.94
CA PRO A 3 -10.39 -19.08 19.97
C PRO A 3 -10.33 -17.69 20.60
N ASP A 4 -10.36 -17.59 21.94
CA ASP A 4 -10.28 -16.30 22.61
C ASP A 4 -8.86 -15.71 22.51
N ASP A 5 -8.77 -14.45 22.12
CA ASP A 5 -7.55 -13.65 22.08
C ASP A 5 -7.50 -12.75 23.32
N GLY A 6 -6.85 -13.21 24.37
CA GLY A 6 -6.77 -12.51 25.66
C GLY A 6 -6.10 -11.14 25.60
N ASN A 7 -5.30 -10.87 24.55
CA ASN A 7 -4.68 -9.57 24.31
C ASN A 7 -5.53 -8.66 23.42
N GLN A 8 -6.36 -9.21 22.56
CA GLN A 8 -7.23 -8.56 21.59
C GLN A 8 -6.52 -7.85 20.42
N HIS A 9 -5.21 -7.62 20.47
CA HIS A 9 -4.50 -6.87 19.44
C HIS A 9 -4.50 -7.62 18.10
N GLY A 10 -4.23 -8.94 18.10
CA GLY A 10 -4.26 -9.76 16.89
C GLY A 10 -5.63 -9.76 16.22
N THR A 11 -6.69 -9.99 17.01
CA THR A 11 -8.08 -9.97 16.52
C THR A 11 -8.46 -8.60 15.97
N ALA A 12 -8.09 -7.51 16.65
CA ALA A 12 -8.35 -6.16 16.18
C ALA A 12 -7.68 -5.88 14.82
N CYS A 13 -6.42 -6.29 14.66
CA CYS A 13 -5.69 -6.18 13.40
C CYS A 13 -6.32 -7.02 12.29
N MET A 14 -6.65 -8.29 12.56
CA MET A 14 -7.33 -9.15 11.60
C MET A 14 -8.68 -8.58 11.19
N GLY A 15 -9.41 -7.97 12.13
CA GLY A 15 -10.66 -7.28 11.87
C GLY A 15 -10.52 -6.15 10.86
N MET A 16 -9.47 -5.35 10.95
CA MET A 16 -9.19 -4.29 9.97
C MET A 16 -8.95 -4.83 8.56
N ALA A 17 -8.30 -5.98 8.44
CA ALA A 17 -8.07 -6.62 7.15
C ALA A 17 -9.35 -7.26 6.59
N SER A 18 -10.09 -8.03 7.42
CA SER A 18 -11.09 -8.98 6.91
C SER A 18 -12.33 -9.16 7.79
N ALA A 19 -12.69 -8.18 8.65
CA ALA A 19 -13.94 -8.28 9.40
C ALA A 19 -15.13 -8.39 8.45
N THR A 20 -16.02 -9.36 8.75
CA THR A 20 -17.17 -9.69 7.89
C THR A 20 -18.34 -8.70 8.01
N GLY A 21 -18.30 -7.80 8.99
CA GLY A 21 -19.42 -6.89 9.28
C GLY A 21 -20.62 -7.59 9.89
N ILE A 22 -20.42 -8.69 10.62
CA ILE A 22 -21.48 -9.42 11.29
C ILE A 22 -21.29 -9.34 12.80
N GLU A 23 -22.28 -8.82 13.51
CA GLU A 23 -22.29 -8.75 14.95
C GLU A 23 -22.54 -10.13 15.59
N ALA A 24 -22.29 -10.28 16.89
CA ALA A 24 -22.49 -11.52 17.63
C ALA A 24 -23.92 -12.08 17.55
N ASP A 25 -24.92 -11.23 17.41
CA ASP A 25 -26.34 -11.61 17.28
C ASP A 25 -26.75 -11.97 15.83
N GLY A 26 -25.80 -11.89 14.88
CA GLY A 26 -26.01 -12.15 13.46
C GLY A 26 -26.57 -10.95 12.68
N SER A 27 -26.73 -9.80 13.29
CA SER A 27 -27.10 -8.58 12.59
C SER A 27 -25.92 -8.00 11.79
N GLN A 28 -26.22 -7.18 10.81
CA GLN A 28 -25.18 -6.47 10.05
C GLN A 28 -24.66 -5.28 10.85
N SER A 29 -23.33 -5.18 10.92
CA SER A 29 -22.60 -4.02 11.42
C SER A 29 -22.29 -3.05 10.30
N GLU A 30 -21.98 -1.82 10.66
CA GLU A 30 -21.40 -0.83 9.75
C GLU A 30 -19.87 -0.97 9.62
N TYR A 31 -19.25 -1.87 10.41
CA TYR A 31 -17.79 -2.04 10.47
C TYR A 31 -17.36 -3.28 9.69
N TYR A 32 -16.60 -3.05 8.62
CA TYR A 32 -16.03 -4.08 7.75
C TYR A 32 -14.52 -3.95 7.70
N GLY A 33 -13.84 -5.08 7.49
CA GLY A 33 -12.45 -5.07 7.04
C GLY A 33 -12.34 -4.63 5.58
N SER A 34 -11.13 -4.28 5.15
CA SER A 34 -10.88 -3.85 3.78
C SER A 34 -11.17 -4.96 2.75
N ALA A 35 -11.02 -6.24 3.14
CA ALA A 35 -11.31 -7.43 2.32
C ALA A 35 -12.14 -8.46 3.12
N PRO A 36 -13.45 -8.23 3.33
CA PRO A 36 -14.26 -9.01 4.27
C PRO A 36 -14.44 -10.49 3.91
N ASN A 37 -14.11 -10.88 2.68
CA ASN A 37 -14.18 -12.28 2.21
C ASN A 37 -12.81 -12.98 2.15
N ALA A 38 -11.72 -12.30 2.53
CA ALA A 38 -10.40 -12.92 2.54
C ALA A 38 -10.33 -14.03 3.60
N SER A 39 -9.70 -15.14 3.25
CA SER A 39 -9.40 -16.22 4.20
C SER A 39 -8.28 -15.82 5.14
N LEU A 40 -8.36 -16.22 6.40
CA LEU A 40 -7.40 -15.87 7.42
C LEU A 40 -6.68 -17.12 7.93
N VAL A 41 -5.36 -17.00 8.07
CA VAL A 41 -4.50 -17.97 8.78
C VAL A 41 -3.92 -17.25 9.98
N ASP A 42 -4.25 -17.70 11.20
CA ASP A 42 -3.71 -17.17 12.42
C ASP A 42 -2.38 -17.85 12.75
N VAL A 43 -1.30 -17.09 12.77
CA VAL A 43 0.03 -17.52 13.20
C VAL A 43 0.35 -16.85 14.53
N ARG A 44 0.05 -17.55 15.60
CA ARG A 44 0.20 -17.06 16.95
C ARG A 44 1.66 -17.00 17.38
N ILE A 45 2.15 -15.81 17.69
CA ILE A 45 3.53 -15.55 18.14
C ILE A 45 3.63 -15.12 19.62
N GLY A 46 2.52 -14.89 20.28
CA GLY A 46 2.42 -14.47 21.67
C GLY A 46 1.56 -15.39 22.53
N THR A 47 1.33 -15.03 23.77
CA THR A 47 0.48 -15.74 24.72
C THR A 47 -0.83 -14.96 24.99
N ASP A 48 -1.85 -15.61 25.60
CA ASP A 48 -3.12 -14.95 25.96
C ASP A 48 -2.97 -13.84 27.00
N VAL A 49 -1.93 -13.93 27.82
CA VAL A 49 -1.62 -12.89 28.81
C VAL A 49 -1.02 -11.66 28.13
N GLY A 50 -0.78 -11.78 26.86
CA GLY A 50 -0.39 -10.71 25.97
C GLY A 50 1.12 -10.62 25.77
N ALA A 51 1.49 -10.20 24.59
CA ALA A 51 2.75 -9.52 24.37
C ALA A 51 2.69 -8.12 25.01
N GLY A 52 2.05 -8.02 26.17
CA GLY A 52 1.97 -6.76 26.92
C GLY A 52 3.35 -6.32 27.42
N PRO A 53 3.53 -5.03 27.71
CA PRO A 53 4.83 -4.47 28.07
C PRO A 53 5.48 -5.15 29.28
N PHE A 54 4.74 -5.92 30.07
CA PHE A 54 5.27 -6.61 31.23
C PHE A 54 5.75 -8.04 30.97
N GLU A 55 5.15 -8.77 30.04
CA GLU A 55 5.62 -10.12 29.66
C GLU A 55 6.81 -10.07 28.70
N ASN A 56 6.82 -9.13 27.77
CA ASN A 56 7.90 -8.97 26.82
C ASN A 56 9.27 -8.74 27.46
N TYR A 57 9.32 -8.10 28.62
CA TYR A 57 10.58 -7.90 29.34
C TYR A 57 11.17 -9.18 29.92
N LEU A 58 10.38 -10.22 30.14
CA LEU A 58 10.82 -11.47 30.71
C LEU A 58 11.06 -12.56 29.66
N LEU A 59 10.44 -12.44 28.47
CA LEU A 59 10.43 -13.45 27.41
C LEU A 59 10.80 -12.87 26.02
N GLU A 60 11.45 -11.71 25.98
CA GLU A 60 11.74 -10.98 24.75
C GLU A 60 12.42 -11.87 23.70
N GLN A 61 13.42 -12.63 24.09
CA GLN A 61 14.11 -13.52 23.16
C GLN A 61 13.20 -14.64 22.63
N GLU A 62 12.39 -15.26 23.49
CA GLU A 62 11.47 -16.33 23.08
C GLU A 62 10.39 -15.80 22.15
N PHE A 63 9.92 -14.57 22.38
CA PHE A 63 8.96 -13.90 21.51
C PHE A 63 9.55 -13.63 20.14
N TYR A 64 10.76 -13.10 20.04
CA TYR A 64 11.44 -12.87 18.76
C TYR A 64 11.72 -14.17 18.02
N GLU A 65 12.16 -15.23 18.72
CA GLU A 65 12.33 -16.55 18.11
C GLU A 65 11.01 -17.11 17.61
N SER A 66 9.92 -16.96 18.35
CA SER A 66 8.58 -17.38 17.94
C SER A 66 8.11 -16.65 16.69
N ALA A 67 8.29 -15.32 16.63
CA ALA A 67 7.94 -14.52 15.46
C ALA A 67 8.76 -14.92 14.23
N MET A 68 10.08 -15.10 14.37
CA MET A 68 10.95 -15.55 13.29
C MET A 68 10.58 -16.94 12.78
N ASN A 69 10.28 -17.87 13.70
CA ASN A 69 9.83 -19.22 13.36
C ASN A 69 8.47 -19.19 12.66
N GLY A 70 7.55 -18.32 13.09
CA GLY A 70 6.25 -18.12 12.44
C GLY A 70 6.37 -17.60 11.01
N LEU A 71 7.22 -16.58 10.80
CA LEU A 71 7.48 -16.03 9.47
C LEU A 71 8.15 -17.06 8.56
N GLN A 72 9.14 -17.80 9.06
CA GLN A 72 9.78 -18.87 8.29
C GLN A 72 8.79 -19.98 7.95
N TRP A 73 7.92 -20.36 8.90
CA TRP A 73 6.88 -21.36 8.66
C TRP A 73 5.94 -20.90 7.53
N ILE A 74 5.53 -19.62 7.50
CA ILE A 74 4.69 -19.10 6.42
C ILE A 74 5.41 -19.23 5.07
N ILE A 75 6.69 -18.85 4.99
CA ILE A 75 7.48 -18.94 3.76
C ILE A 75 7.58 -20.39 3.28
N ASP A 76 7.82 -21.33 4.20
CA ASP A 76 7.98 -22.75 3.88
C ASP A 76 6.66 -23.41 3.45
N HIS A 77 5.51 -22.91 3.91
CA HIS A 77 4.18 -23.48 3.67
C HIS A 77 3.27 -22.62 2.77
N ARG A 78 3.87 -21.62 2.08
CA ARG A 78 3.12 -20.66 1.26
C ARG A 78 2.28 -21.28 0.14
N ASP A 79 2.69 -22.46 -0.34
CA ASP A 79 2.01 -23.19 -1.44
C ASP A 79 1.16 -24.36 -0.92
N ASP A 80 1.05 -24.54 0.39
CA ASP A 80 0.37 -25.69 0.98
C ASP A 80 -1.16 -25.58 0.86
N ALA A 81 -1.80 -26.73 0.73
CA ALA A 81 -3.24 -26.82 0.72
C ALA A 81 -3.84 -26.48 2.09
N CYS A 82 -4.73 -25.51 2.12
CA CYS A 82 -5.48 -25.17 3.33
C CYS A 82 -6.75 -26.02 3.45
N PRO A 83 -6.97 -26.73 4.57
CA PRO A 83 -8.18 -27.54 4.75
C PRO A 83 -9.46 -26.71 4.65
N GLY A 84 -10.38 -27.12 3.77
CA GLY A 84 -11.67 -26.45 3.60
C GLY A 84 -11.66 -25.25 2.66
N VAL A 85 -10.53 -25.00 2.02
CA VAL A 85 -10.38 -23.96 0.99
C VAL A 85 -10.34 -24.65 -0.39
N ASP A 86 -10.92 -24.03 -1.40
CA ASP A 86 -10.87 -24.53 -2.77
C ASP A 86 -9.42 -24.52 -3.29
N GLU A 87 -9.08 -25.50 -4.14
CA GLU A 87 -7.70 -25.66 -4.68
C GLU A 87 -7.15 -24.38 -5.33
N ALA A 88 -8.01 -23.60 -5.96
CA ALA A 88 -7.63 -22.32 -6.57
C ALA A 88 -7.22 -21.23 -5.56
N ASN A 89 -7.54 -21.44 -4.29
CA ASN A 89 -7.26 -20.52 -3.19
C ASN A 89 -6.33 -21.17 -2.13
N HIS A 90 -5.56 -22.18 -2.51
CA HIS A 90 -4.54 -22.75 -1.65
C HIS A 90 -3.35 -21.81 -1.56
N GLY A 91 -2.69 -21.84 -0.41
CA GLY A 91 -1.48 -21.08 -0.17
C GLY A 91 -1.67 -19.92 0.81
N ILE A 92 -0.59 -19.18 1.02
CA ILE A 92 -0.56 -17.97 1.82
C ILE A 92 0.00 -16.85 0.94
N ASP A 93 -0.84 -15.91 0.59
CA ASP A 93 -0.50 -14.83 -0.35
C ASP A 93 0.07 -13.60 0.35
N ILE A 94 -0.33 -13.36 1.62
CA ILE A 94 -0.04 -12.11 2.30
C ILE A 94 0.30 -12.32 3.77
N ILE A 95 1.32 -11.61 4.26
CA ILE A 95 1.61 -11.44 5.67
C ILE A 95 1.15 -10.05 6.11
N SER A 96 0.34 -9.98 7.16
CA SER A 96 0.00 -8.76 7.88
C SER A 96 0.76 -8.73 9.20
N LEU A 97 1.67 -7.77 9.36
CA LEU A 97 2.55 -7.71 10.53
C LEU A 97 2.41 -6.38 11.25
N SER A 98 1.54 -6.35 12.26
CA SER A 98 1.31 -5.19 13.12
C SER A 98 2.19 -5.19 14.37
N TRP A 99 3.41 -5.67 14.21
CA TRP A 99 4.39 -5.82 15.28
C TRP A 99 5.78 -5.47 14.74
N GLY A 100 6.69 -5.09 15.60
CA GLY A 100 8.07 -4.78 15.24
C GLY A 100 8.97 -4.68 16.47
N ILE A 101 10.25 -4.53 16.24
CA ILE A 101 11.27 -4.41 17.26
C ILE A 101 11.48 -2.93 17.55
N THR A 102 11.34 -2.55 18.81
CA THR A 102 11.60 -1.18 19.26
C THR A 102 13.10 -1.03 19.58
N SER A 103 13.89 -0.68 18.59
CA SER A 103 15.28 -0.26 18.79
C SER A 103 15.60 0.86 17.83
N HIS A 104 15.78 2.04 18.38
CA HIS A 104 16.03 3.26 17.62
C HIS A 104 17.43 3.82 17.88
N GLU A 105 18.27 3.06 18.56
CA GLU A 105 19.62 3.51 18.86
C GLU A 105 20.43 3.72 17.57
N ASN A 106 21.13 4.85 17.50
CA ASN A 106 22.03 5.21 16.39
C ASN A 106 21.37 5.28 15.00
N GLY A 107 20.15 5.83 14.91
CA GLY A 107 19.46 6.04 13.64
C GLY A 107 18.66 4.84 13.15
N GLY A 108 18.37 3.88 14.01
CA GLY A 108 17.54 2.72 13.69
C GLY A 108 18.23 1.67 12.83
N SER A 109 17.44 0.80 12.23
CA SER A 109 17.89 -0.26 11.32
C SER A 109 18.18 0.28 9.91
N ASP A 110 19.15 -0.33 9.25
CA ASP A 110 19.46 -0.14 7.83
C ASP A 110 18.83 -1.21 6.93
N GLY A 111 17.96 -2.05 7.47
CA GLY A 111 17.29 -3.13 6.74
C GLY A 111 18.13 -4.40 6.57
N THR A 112 19.38 -4.43 7.06
CA THR A 112 20.24 -5.61 6.96
C THR A 112 20.11 -6.55 8.16
N ASP A 113 19.37 -6.18 9.18
CA ASP A 113 19.05 -7.03 10.31
C ASP A 113 18.20 -8.24 9.89
N MET A 114 18.26 -9.30 10.72
CA MET A 114 17.59 -10.57 10.43
C MET A 114 16.06 -10.41 10.28
N HIS A 115 15.46 -9.50 11.04
CA HIS A 115 14.02 -9.31 11.06
C HIS A 115 13.52 -8.56 9.81
N SER A 116 14.29 -7.61 9.31
CA SER A 116 13.99 -6.95 8.03
C SER A 116 14.19 -7.91 6.85
N ARG A 117 15.26 -8.71 6.89
CA ARG A 117 15.61 -9.63 5.80
C ARG A 117 14.61 -10.77 5.62
N ILE A 118 14.02 -11.31 6.69
CA ILE A 118 13.01 -12.37 6.54
C ILE A 118 11.76 -11.87 5.85
N LEU A 119 11.40 -10.58 5.99
CA LEU A 119 10.31 -9.98 5.25
C LEU A 119 10.67 -9.81 3.77
N ASP A 120 11.92 -9.42 3.48
CA ASP A 120 12.42 -9.37 2.11
C ASP A 120 12.41 -10.79 1.47
N ASP A 121 12.81 -11.82 2.23
CA ASP A 121 12.77 -13.21 1.77
C ASP A 121 11.33 -13.68 1.49
N ALA A 122 10.36 -13.28 2.29
CA ALA A 122 8.94 -13.57 2.04
C ALA A 122 8.45 -12.93 0.74
N MET A 123 8.76 -11.65 0.52
CA MET A 123 8.43 -10.93 -0.73
C MET A 123 9.03 -11.62 -1.96
N LEU A 124 10.29 -12.06 -1.88
CA LEU A 124 10.97 -12.78 -2.95
C LEU A 124 10.43 -14.20 -3.14
N ALA A 125 9.89 -14.82 -2.09
CA ALA A 125 9.26 -16.13 -2.15
C ALA A 125 7.83 -16.09 -2.75
N GLY A 126 7.29 -14.90 -3.01
CA GLY A 126 5.95 -14.74 -3.60
C GLY A 126 4.86 -14.36 -2.59
N VAL A 127 5.21 -14.11 -1.33
CA VAL A 127 4.27 -13.69 -0.27
C VAL A 127 4.38 -12.18 -0.07
N ALA A 128 3.31 -11.44 -0.32
CA ALA A 128 3.29 -10.00 -0.09
C ALA A 128 3.33 -9.69 1.42
N VAL A 129 4.08 -8.67 1.82
CA VAL A 129 4.21 -8.29 3.23
C VAL A 129 3.77 -6.85 3.42
N SER A 130 2.81 -6.65 4.33
CA SER A 130 2.45 -5.35 4.89
C SER A 130 2.86 -5.30 6.34
N ASN A 131 3.66 -4.30 6.74
CA ASN A 131 4.16 -4.17 8.11
C ASN A 131 4.06 -2.74 8.64
N ALA A 132 3.99 -2.62 9.96
CA ALA A 132 3.81 -1.34 10.64
C ALA A 132 5.10 -0.52 10.67
N ALA A 133 5.00 0.81 10.44
CA ALA A 133 6.13 1.72 10.55
C ALA A 133 6.60 1.94 12.00
N GLY A 134 5.75 1.68 12.99
CA GLY A 134 6.01 1.93 14.40
C GLY A 134 5.27 3.16 14.94
N ASN A 135 5.29 3.31 16.27
CA ASN A 135 4.50 4.32 16.99
C ASN A 135 5.37 5.26 17.84
N ASP A 136 6.60 5.53 17.40
CA ASP A 136 7.60 6.32 18.13
C ASP A 136 7.78 7.74 17.56
N GLY A 137 6.94 8.11 16.58
CA GLY A 137 6.97 9.43 15.95
C GLY A 137 6.49 10.56 16.84
N PRO A 138 6.63 11.82 16.37
CA PRO A 138 7.25 12.22 15.09
C PRO A 138 8.79 12.32 15.15
N ASP A 139 9.38 12.24 16.35
CA ASP A 139 10.80 12.51 16.62
C ASP A 139 11.61 11.21 16.77
N ASN A 140 11.15 10.11 16.14
CA ASN A 140 11.86 8.85 16.16
C ASN A 140 13.26 8.99 15.50
N ASP A 141 14.26 8.34 16.09
CA ASP A 141 15.61 8.27 15.55
C ASP A 141 15.75 7.05 14.61
N GLY A 142 15.21 7.20 13.39
CA GLY A 142 15.16 6.13 12.40
C GLY A 142 14.01 5.14 12.59
N LEU A 143 13.98 4.10 11.77
CA LEU A 143 13.01 3.00 11.82
C LEU A 143 13.65 1.75 12.44
N SER A 144 12.85 0.98 13.15
CA SER A 144 13.33 -0.26 13.78
C SER A 144 13.40 -1.43 12.79
N GLY A 145 13.94 -2.55 13.22
CA GLY A 145 13.90 -3.81 12.46
C GLY A 145 12.46 -4.19 12.10
N MET A 146 12.28 -4.91 11.01
CA MET A 146 11.04 -5.15 10.26
C MET A 146 10.54 -3.89 9.52
N SER A 147 10.32 -2.77 10.21
CA SER A 147 9.90 -1.51 9.58
C SER A 147 10.92 -0.96 8.57
N ALA A 148 12.17 -1.42 8.65
CA ALA A 148 13.26 -1.06 7.74
C ALA A 148 13.48 -2.06 6.60
N SER A 149 12.61 -3.07 6.41
CA SER A 149 12.66 -3.98 5.25
C SER A 149 12.69 -3.19 3.94
N SER A 150 13.51 -3.64 2.98
CA SER A 150 13.66 -2.98 1.68
C SER A 150 12.53 -3.29 0.71
N LEU A 151 11.94 -4.47 0.84
CA LEU A 151 10.99 -5.00 -0.16
C LEU A 151 9.53 -4.98 0.32
N SER A 152 9.27 -5.05 1.63
CA SER A 152 7.91 -5.04 2.17
C SER A 152 7.21 -3.70 1.99
N VAL A 153 5.91 -3.67 2.26
CA VAL A 153 5.10 -2.45 2.29
C VAL A 153 4.99 -1.99 3.73
N THR A 154 5.80 -1.02 4.12
CA THR A 154 5.76 -0.42 5.46
C THR A 154 4.73 0.70 5.51
N VAL A 155 3.84 0.66 6.50
CA VAL A 155 2.64 1.50 6.56
C VAL A 155 2.68 2.46 7.74
N ALA A 156 2.58 3.75 7.46
CA ALA A 156 2.37 4.81 8.44
C ALA A 156 0.88 4.97 8.78
N ALA A 157 0.57 5.57 9.92
CA ALA A 157 -0.80 5.81 10.35
C ALA A 157 -1.25 7.24 10.11
N THR A 158 -2.47 7.42 9.57
CA THR A 158 -3.17 8.70 9.52
C THR A 158 -4.26 8.79 10.57
N ASP A 159 -4.65 10.00 10.88
CA ASP A 159 -5.86 10.35 11.62
C ASP A 159 -6.86 10.91 10.60
N ASP A 160 -7.92 10.15 10.34
CA ASP A 160 -9.01 10.48 9.42
C ASP A 160 -10.11 11.30 10.10
N LEU A 161 -9.89 11.70 11.36
CA LEU A 161 -10.85 12.43 12.19
C LEU A 161 -12.23 11.77 12.25
N ASN A 162 -12.33 10.52 11.85
CA ASN A 162 -13.58 9.75 11.67
C ASN A 162 -14.57 10.46 10.72
N THR A 163 -14.07 11.07 9.66
CA THR A 163 -14.87 11.68 8.59
C THR A 163 -14.70 10.90 7.28
N VAL A 164 -15.58 11.15 6.32
CA VAL A 164 -15.43 10.61 4.95
C VAL A 164 -14.68 11.56 4.02
N ASP A 165 -14.36 12.75 4.51
CA ASP A 165 -13.61 13.76 3.77
C ASP A 165 -12.11 13.49 3.93
N ARG A 166 -11.53 12.86 2.92
CA ARG A 166 -10.09 12.55 2.95
C ARG A 166 -9.19 13.79 2.90
N SER A 167 -9.73 14.96 2.57
CA SER A 167 -8.94 16.20 2.46
C SER A 167 -8.48 16.76 3.82
N ASP A 168 -9.14 16.39 4.91
CA ASP A 168 -8.79 16.79 6.28
C ASP A 168 -7.93 15.75 7.02
N ASP A 169 -7.66 14.59 6.40
CA ASP A 169 -6.80 13.57 6.97
C ASP A 169 -5.39 14.09 7.21
N THR A 170 -4.85 13.78 8.36
CA THR A 170 -3.51 14.17 8.77
C THR A 170 -2.67 12.97 9.17
N ILE A 171 -1.34 13.11 9.15
CA ILE A 171 -0.49 12.06 9.69
C ILE A 171 -0.63 12.00 11.21
N ALA A 172 -0.83 10.82 11.76
CA ALA A 172 -0.93 10.62 13.21
C ALA A 172 0.39 11.02 13.90
N SER A 173 0.28 11.75 15.00
CA SER A 173 1.46 12.27 15.70
C SER A 173 2.41 11.19 16.19
N TYR A 174 1.89 10.02 16.54
CA TYR A 174 2.66 8.90 17.03
C TYR A 174 3.31 8.06 15.90
N SER A 175 2.81 8.14 14.66
CA SER A 175 3.36 7.31 13.57
C SER A 175 4.85 7.59 13.37
N SER A 176 5.67 6.56 13.30
CA SER A 176 7.10 6.71 13.00
C SER A 176 7.32 7.27 11.60
N ARG A 177 8.39 8.04 11.44
CA ARG A 177 8.77 8.77 10.23
C ARG A 177 10.00 8.14 9.59
N GLY A 178 10.04 8.16 8.26
CA GLY A 178 11.21 7.77 7.50
C GLY A 178 12.23 8.89 7.27
N PRO A 179 13.26 8.66 6.46
CA PRO A 179 13.61 7.38 5.85
C PRO A 179 14.24 6.40 6.85
N ARG A 180 14.46 5.14 6.44
CA ARG A 180 15.33 4.25 7.17
C ARG A 180 16.79 4.62 6.97
N LYS A 181 17.68 4.02 7.76
CA LYS A 181 19.12 4.20 7.63
C LYS A 181 19.66 3.60 6.34
N ASP A 182 20.60 4.28 5.70
CA ASP A 182 21.34 3.81 4.53
C ASP A 182 22.14 2.52 4.86
N ASN A 183 21.98 1.49 4.02
CA ASN A 183 22.70 0.23 4.13
C ASN A 183 23.99 0.19 3.29
N GLY A 184 24.29 1.25 2.54
CA GLY A 184 25.50 1.38 1.73
C GLY A 184 25.45 0.60 0.41
N ASP A 185 24.31 0.12 -0.05
CA ASP A 185 24.16 -0.61 -1.33
C ASP A 185 24.19 0.31 -2.56
N GLY A 186 24.08 1.63 -2.34
CA GLY A 186 24.07 2.64 -3.39
C GLY A 186 22.72 2.78 -4.10
N ASN A 187 21.66 2.21 -3.55
CA ASN A 187 20.29 2.37 -4.02
C ASN A 187 19.44 3.15 -3.01
N PRO A 188 19.40 4.49 -3.06
CA PRO A 188 18.69 5.30 -2.09
C PRO A 188 17.16 5.15 -2.15
N LEU A 189 16.60 4.50 -3.18
CA LEU A 189 15.17 4.28 -3.30
C LEU A 189 14.64 3.25 -2.29
N ASN A 190 15.44 2.27 -1.91
CA ASN A 190 15.04 1.27 -0.93
C ASN A 190 15.11 1.77 0.52
N GLU A 191 15.60 2.99 0.73
CA GLU A 191 15.63 3.69 2.01
C GLU A 191 14.35 4.52 2.25
N LEU A 192 13.57 4.74 1.20
CA LEU A 192 12.35 5.56 1.24
C LEU A 192 11.19 4.75 1.86
N VAL A 193 11.22 4.63 3.17
CA VAL A 193 10.21 3.95 4.00
C VAL A 193 9.66 5.00 4.99
N PRO A 194 8.34 5.05 5.27
CA PRO A 194 7.28 4.12 4.86
C PRO A 194 6.91 4.25 3.38
N GLU A 195 6.30 3.19 2.84
CA GLU A 195 5.78 3.21 1.48
C GLU A 195 4.45 3.93 1.38
N LEU A 196 3.57 3.69 2.34
CA LEU A 196 2.20 4.21 2.32
C LEU A 196 1.76 4.66 3.69
N SER A 197 0.62 5.33 3.72
CA SER A 197 -0.13 5.59 4.93
C SER A 197 -1.60 5.16 4.77
N ALA A 198 -2.23 4.85 5.90
CA ALA A 198 -3.64 4.49 5.98
C ALA A 198 -4.24 4.92 7.32
N PRO A 199 -5.57 5.01 7.45
CA PRO A 199 -6.22 5.32 8.72
C PRO A 199 -5.82 4.34 9.83
N GLY A 200 -5.36 4.90 10.95
CA GLY A 200 -4.89 4.11 12.09
C GLY A 200 -5.20 4.75 13.44
N THR A 201 -5.98 5.84 13.48
CA THR A 201 -6.27 6.57 14.69
C THR A 201 -7.75 6.44 15.11
N ASN A 202 -7.97 6.11 16.36
CA ASN A 202 -9.32 6.02 16.93
C ASN A 202 -10.26 5.05 16.19
N ILE A 203 -9.69 3.93 15.74
CA ILE A 203 -10.36 2.90 14.95
C ILE A 203 -11.29 2.06 15.83
N VAL A 204 -12.51 1.80 15.37
CA VAL A 204 -13.39 0.79 15.94
C VAL A 204 -12.87 -0.59 15.57
N GLN A 205 -12.66 -1.43 16.55
CA GLN A 205 -11.94 -2.70 16.39
C GLN A 205 -12.83 -3.91 16.65
N ALA A 206 -12.51 -5.03 16.03
CA ALA A 206 -13.10 -6.32 16.37
C ALA A 206 -12.71 -6.73 17.79
N GLU A 207 -13.63 -7.38 18.49
CA GLU A 207 -13.45 -7.85 19.86
C GLU A 207 -12.88 -9.27 19.88
N GLY A 208 -11.73 -9.46 20.51
CA GLY A 208 -11.11 -10.77 20.68
C GLY A 208 -11.71 -11.60 21.80
N CYS A 209 -12.52 -10.98 22.64
CA CYS A 209 -12.99 -11.54 23.89
C CYS A 209 -14.49 -11.52 24.00
N VAL A 210 -15.14 -12.37 23.24
CA VAL A 210 -16.61 -12.48 23.18
C VAL A 210 -17.19 -13.49 24.19
N THR A 211 -16.36 -14.41 24.70
CA THR A 211 -16.78 -15.50 25.60
C THR A 211 -16.38 -15.18 27.02
N SER A 212 -16.67 -14.37 27.70
CA SER A 212 -16.53 -13.99 29.09
C SER A 212 -15.54 -14.76 29.98
N GLY A 213 -14.67 -14.07 30.60
CA GLY A 213 -14.04 -14.47 31.85
C GLY A 213 -12.54 -14.73 31.83
N GLY A 214 -11.87 -14.64 30.68
CA GLY A 214 -10.44 -14.85 30.54
C GLY A 214 -9.67 -13.66 30.01
N CYS A 215 -10.35 -12.62 29.55
CA CYS A 215 -9.72 -11.55 28.84
C CYS A 215 -9.16 -10.48 29.76
N ASN A 216 -7.93 -10.15 29.51
CA ASN A 216 -7.26 -9.08 30.21
C ASN A 216 -7.51 -7.78 29.45
N ASN A 217 -8.38 -6.92 29.98
CA ASN A 217 -8.80 -5.63 29.39
C ASN A 217 -7.67 -4.60 29.30
N PHE A 218 -6.45 -5.03 29.01
CA PHE A 218 -5.31 -4.13 28.99
C PHE A 218 -5.43 -3.03 27.92
N PHE A 219 -6.10 -3.32 26.80
CA PHE A 219 -6.36 -2.35 25.74
C PHE A 219 -7.80 -1.81 25.72
N GLY A 220 -8.57 -2.04 26.77
CA GLY A 220 -9.83 -1.34 27.01
C GLY A 220 -11.08 -1.97 26.42
N GLY A 221 -11.01 -3.20 25.93
CA GLY A 221 -12.21 -3.96 25.59
C GLY A 221 -12.85 -4.57 26.83
N ASP A 222 -14.15 -4.43 27.01
CA ASP A 222 -14.95 -5.24 27.93
C ASP A 222 -15.51 -6.41 27.15
N ALA A 223 -15.55 -7.60 27.75
CA ALA A 223 -16.32 -8.69 27.18
C ALA A 223 -17.77 -8.21 27.02
N SER A 224 -18.16 -7.91 25.81
CA SER A 224 -19.46 -7.36 25.48
C SER A 224 -20.22 -8.30 24.57
N ASP A 225 -21.50 -8.07 24.43
CA ASP A 225 -22.32 -8.79 23.47
C ASP A 225 -22.07 -8.31 22.01
N ASN A 226 -21.23 -7.29 21.82
CA ASN A 226 -20.88 -6.73 20.53
C ASN A 226 -19.57 -7.31 20.03
N THR A 227 -19.51 -7.57 18.75
CA THR A 227 -18.32 -8.07 18.05
C THR A 227 -17.31 -6.96 17.74
N TYR A 228 -17.78 -5.71 17.67
CA TYR A 228 -16.98 -4.53 17.38
C TYR A 228 -17.13 -3.49 18.48
N THR A 229 -16.16 -3.42 19.37
CA THR A 229 -16.16 -2.51 20.52
C THR A 229 -14.79 -1.87 20.74
N GLY A 230 -14.77 -0.84 21.56
CA GLY A 230 -13.55 -0.12 21.86
C GLY A 230 -13.01 0.67 20.68
N ARG A 231 -11.93 1.38 20.92
CA ARG A 231 -11.21 2.13 19.91
C ARG A 231 -9.71 2.03 20.16
N GLY A 232 -8.97 1.74 19.09
CA GLY A 232 -7.52 1.63 19.11
C GLY A 232 -6.85 2.66 18.20
N SER A 233 -5.57 2.95 18.48
CA SER A 233 -4.76 3.80 17.63
C SER A 233 -3.36 3.22 17.52
N GLY A 234 -2.83 3.20 16.29
CA GLY A 234 -1.49 2.70 16.01
C GLY A 234 -1.31 2.41 14.52
N THR A 235 -0.07 2.38 14.08
CA THR A 235 0.29 1.82 12.76
C THR A 235 -0.16 0.36 12.65
N SER A 236 -0.40 -0.30 13.78
CA SER A 236 -0.99 -1.64 13.88
C SER A 236 -2.37 -1.76 13.25
N TYR A 237 -3.15 -0.69 13.16
CA TYR A 237 -4.46 -0.68 12.50
C TYR A 237 -4.37 -0.25 11.04
N ALA A 238 -3.45 0.67 10.72
CA ALA A 238 -3.19 1.10 9.35
C ALA A 238 -2.65 -0.04 8.47
N THR A 239 -1.75 -0.85 9.01
CA THR A 239 -1.13 -1.98 8.32
C THR A 239 -2.13 -3.00 7.80
N PRO A 240 -3.04 -3.57 8.62
CA PRO A 240 -4.00 -4.55 8.13
C PRO A 240 -5.05 -3.93 7.18
N ALA A 241 -5.34 -2.64 7.28
CA ALA A 241 -6.16 -1.98 6.28
C ALA A 241 -5.52 -2.06 4.88
N VAL A 242 -4.20 -1.79 4.78
CA VAL A 242 -3.43 -1.97 3.54
C VAL A 242 -3.33 -3.44 3.15
N THR A 243 -3.19 -4.36 4.12
CA THR A 243 -3.22 -5.81 3.85
C THR A 243 -4.49 -6.23 3.12
N GLY A 244 -5.65 -5.75 3.55
CA GLY A 244 -6.92 -6.02 2.86
C GLY A 244 -6.95 -5.42 1.45
N VAL A 245 -6.37 -4.23 1.23
CA VAL A 245 -6.24 -3.67 -0.12
C VAL A 245 -5.33 -4.53 -1.01
N ILE A 246 -4.23 -5.06 -0.47
CA ILE A 246 -3.37 -6.03 -1.18
C ILE A 246 -4.18 -7.26 -1.60
N ALA A 247 -5.02 -7.81 -0.72
CA ALA A 247 -5.88 -8.94 -1.04
C ALA A 247 -6.84 -8.63 -2.21
N LEU A 248 -7.44 -7.45 -2.23
CA LEU A 248 -8.28 -7.00 -3.34
C LEU A 248 -7.50 -6.84 -4.64
N VAL A 249 -6.25 -6.39 -4.59
CA VAL A 249 -5.36 -6.28 -5.76
C VAL A 249 -5.02 -7.66 -6.31
N ILE A 250 -4.72 -8.63 -5.44
CA ILE A 250 -4.48 -10.03 -5.84
C ILE A 250 -5.73 -10.66 -6.46
N GLU A 251 -6.92 -10.44 -5.89
CA GLU A 251 -8.17 -10.91 -6.47
C GLU A 251 -8.41 -10.31 -7.87
N ALA A 252 -8.07 -9.04 -8.06
CA ALA A 252 -8.20 -8.36 -9.34
C ALA A 252 -7.18 -8.86 -10.39
N ASN A 253 -5.97 -9.22 -9.96
CA ASN A 253 -4.91 -9.73 -10.82
C ASN A 253 -3.93 -10.64 -10.06
N GLY A 254 -4.25 -11.91 -9.98
CA GLY A 254 -3.45 -12.93 -9.27
C GLY A 254 -2.08 -13.24 -9.92
N ASN A 255 -1.76 -12.63 -11.07
CA ASN A 255 -0.45 -12.79 -11.72
C ASN A 255 0.58 -11.74 -11.27
N LEU A 256 0.18 -10.76 -10.46
CA LEU A 256 1.10 -9.76 -9.93
C LEU A 256 2.02 -10.37 -8.87
N THR A 257 3.31 -10.17 -9.02
CA THR A 257 4.29 -10.49 -7.97
C THR A 257 4.17 -9.50 -6.80
N PRO A 258 4.64 -9.84 -5.59
CA PRO A 258 4.62 -8.92 -4.45
C PRO A 258 5.28 -7.57 -4.72
N LEU A 259 6.38 -7.55 -5.47
CA LEU A 259 7.05 -6.30 -5.86
C LEU A 259 6.23 -5.47 -6.84
N GLN A 260 5.52 -6.12 -7.75
CA GLN A 260 4.60 -5.43 -8.66
C GLN A 260 3.39 -4.87 -7.91
N ILE A 261 2.85 -5.59 -6.93
CA ILE A 261 1.79 -5.10 -6.04
C ILE A 261 2.26 -3.86 -5.27
N LYS A 262 3.47 -3.88 -4.70
CA LYS A 262 4.07 -2.72 -4.03
C LYS A 262 4.09 -1.50 -4.95
N GLU A 263 4.51 -1.65 -6.22
CA GLU A 263 4.55 -0.55 -7.18
C GLU A 263 3.13 -0.07 -7.58
N VAL A 264 2.15 -0.98 -7.72
CA VAL A 264 0.74 -0.61 -7.93
C VAL A 264 0.25 0.29 -6.79
N LEU A 265 0.49 -0.11 -5.54
CA LEU A 265 0.08 0.67 -4.38
C LEU A 265 0.77 2.05 -4.32
N LYS A 266 2.07 2.13 -4.57
CA LYS A 266 2.84 3.38 -4.59
C LYS A 266 2.34 4.34 -5.67
N GLN A 267 2.14 3.83 -6.88
CA GLN A 267 1.73 4.66 -8.02
C GLN A 267 0.30 5.19 -7.88
N THR A 268 -0.59 4.43 -7.26
CA THR A 268 -2.00 4.78 -7.10
C THR A 268 -2.31 5.52 -5.80
N ALA A 269 -1.35 5.64 -4.89
CA ALA A 269 -1.53 6.32 -3.63
C ALA A 269 -1.95 7.79 -3.82
N GLU A 270 -2.88 8.25 -3.01
CA GLU A 270 -3.27 9.66 -2.95
C GLU A 270 -2.17 10.46 -2.26
N ARG A 271 -1.46 11.25 -3.06
CA ARG A 271 -0.29 12.01 -2.57
C ARG A 271 -0.64 13.00 -1.49
N ARG A 272 0.19 13.03 -0.45
CA ARG A 272 0.05 13.91 0.70
C ARG A 272 1.39 14.48 1.11
N GLY A 273 1.35 15.72 1.60
CA GLY A 273 2.54 16.42 2.05
C GLY A 273 3.49 16.83 0.91
N GLU A 274 4.53 17.58 1.27
CA GLU A 274 5.57 17.98 0.32
C GLU A 274 6.65 16.89 0.24
N PRO A 275 7.21 16.60 -0.94
CA PRO A 275 8.29 15.62 -1.08
C PRO A 275 9.49 15.93 -0.17
N SER A 276 10.05 14.88 0.43
CA SER A 276 11.14 15.01 1.43
C SER A 276 12.51 14.57 0.91
N ALA A 277 12.60 13.97 -0.28
CA ALA A 277 13.83 13.42 -0.86
C ALA A 277 13.90 13.70 -2.37
N LEU A 278 13.77 14.97 -2.75
CA LEU A 278 13.63 15.41 -4.15
C LEU A 278 14.75 14.94 -5.09
N GLU A 279 15.96 14.73 -4.54
CA GLU A 279 17.11 14.24 -5.30
C GLU A 279 17.03 12.73 -5.61
N VAL A 280 16.17 12.00 -4.87
CA VAL A 280 15.98 10.54 -5.02
C VAL A 280 14.63 10.26 -5.67
N ASP A 281 13.57 10.84 -5.11
CA ASP A 281 12.19 10.63 -5.56
C ASP A 281 11.41 11.96 -5.41
N PRO A 282 10.81 12.48 -6.50
CA PRO A 282 10.08 13.75 -6.48
C PRO A 282 8.69 13.65 -5.81
N TYR A 283 8.29 12.50 -5.30
CA TYR A 283 6.95 12.26 -4.78
C TYR A 283 6.91 11.76 -3.34
N TRP A 284 7.93 11.03 -2.93
CA TRP A 284 7.97 10.45 -1.59
C TRP A 284 8.02 11.50 -0.48
N ASN A 285 7.21 11.29 0.56
CA ASN A 285 7.16 12.10 1.76
C ASN A 285 7.49 11.26 2.99
N ARG A 286 8.34 11.77 3.88
CA ARG A 286 8.78 11.03 5.07
C ARG A 286 7.67 10.65 6.04
N ASP A 287 6.54 11.36 5.98
CA ASP A 287 5.39 11.16 6.86
C ASP A 287 4.39 10.18 6.26
N PHE A 288 4.03 10.36 4.97
CA PHE A 288 2.96 9.64 4.30
C PHE A 288 3.45 8.56 3.32
N GLY A 289 4.76 8.43 3.12
CA GLY A 289 5.29 7.61 2.03
C GLY A 289 5.00 8.21 0.65
N TRP A 290 4.61 7.40 -0.31
CA TRP A 290 4.11 7.87 -1.62
C TRP A 290 2.69 8.43 -1.54
N GLY A 291 2.01 8.30 -0.40
CA GLY A 291 0.70 8.86 -0.12
C GLY A 291 -0.18 7.95 0.73
N MET A 292 -1.45 8.32 0.84
CA MET A 292 -2.48 7.50 1.47
C MET A 292 -2.95 6.42 0.50
N VAL A 293 -3.15 5.21 0.97
CA VAL A 293 -3.66 4.11 0.16
C VAL A 293 -4.99 4.46 -0.51
N ASP A 294 -5.10 4.18 -1.80
CA ASP A 294 -6.35 4.27 -2.57
C ASP A 294 -6.71 2.90 -3.13
N ALA A 295 -7.61 2.21 -2.46
CA ALA A 295 -8.04 0.86 -2.83
C ALA A 295 -8.69 0.82 -4.21
N HIS A 296 -9.52 1.82 -4.54
CA HIS A 296 -10.20 1.87 -5.84
C HIS A 296 -9.20 2.04 -6.98
N ALA A 297 -8.26 2.97 -6.85
CA ALA A 297 -7.24 3.21 -7.88
C ALA A 297 -6.32 1.99 -8.04
N ALA A 298 -5.92 1.36 -6.93
CA ALA A 298 -5.06 0.17 -6.95
C ALA A 298 -5.73 -1.03 -7.66
N VAL A 299 -6.97 -1.34 -7.30
CA VAL A 299 -7.76 -2.41 -7.92
C VAL A 299 -8.02 -2.11 -9.39
N SER A 300 -8.37 -0.87 -9.74
CA SER A 300 -8.60 -0.48 -11.14
C SER A 300 -7.36 -0.66 -12.01
N LEU A 301 -6.17 -0.28 -11.50
CA LEU A 301 -4.91 -0.49 -12.21
C LEU A 301 -4.58 -1.98 -12.35
N ALA A 302 -4.80 -2.78 -11.31
CA ALA A 302 -4.58 -4.22 -11.35
C ALA A 302 -5.47 -4.92 -12.39
N LEU A 303 -6.75 -4.55 -12.47
CA LEU A 303 -7.70 -5.03 -13.50
C LEU A 303 -7.24 -4.63 -14.91
N HIS A 304 -6.86 -3.37 -15.10
CA HIS A 304 -6.34 -2.90 -16.39
C HIS A 304 -5.13 -3.71 -16.87
N LEU A 305 -4.19 -4.00 -15.96
CA LEU A 305 -3.01 -4.83 -16.26
C LEU A 305 -3.38 -6.27 -16.66
N ALA A 306 -4.38 -6.84 -15.99
CA ALA A 306 -4.88 -8.19 -16.32
C ALA A 306 -5.58 -8.20 -17.69
N GLU A 307 -6.47 -7.25 -17.95
CA GLU A 307 -7.25 -7.14 -19.18
C GLU A 307 -6.37 -6.85 -20.42
N THR A 308 -5.27 -6.14 -20.23
CA THR A 308 -4.35 -5.75 -21.32
C THR A 308 -3.14 -6.68 -21.46
N GLU A 309 -3.08 -7.77 -20.68
CA GLU A 309 -1.98 -8.75 -20.67
C GLU A 309 -0.59 -8.11 -20.47
N GLN A 310 -0.53 -7.00 -19.73
CA GLN A 310 0.72 -6.27 -19.50
C GLN A 310 1.50 -6.73 -18.27
N THR A 311 0.89 -7.54 -17.42
CA THR A 311 1.48 -7.96 -16.13
C THR A 311 2.86 -8.60 -16.29
N GLU A 312 3.03 -9.49 -17.28
CA GLU A 312 4.30 -10.20 -17.52
C GLU A 312 5.43 -9.27 -18.03
N LEU A 313 5.06 -8.14 -18.64
CA LEU A 313 6.02 -7.18 -19.18
C LEU A 313 6.45 -6.12 -18.16
N MET A 314 5.85 -6.15 -16.98
CA MET A 314 6.05 -5.13 -15.97
C MET A 314 7.35 -5.36 -15.19
N ASN A 315 8.24 -4.38 -15.25
CA ASN A 315 9.47 -4.35 -14.47
C ASN A 315 9.29 -3.42 -13.25
N PRO A 316 9.21 -3.97 -12.03
CA PRO A 316 8.98 -3.17 -10.82
C PRO A 316 10.16 -2.27 -10.45
N SER A 317 11.33 -2.43 -11.10
CA SER A 317 12.47 -1.52 -10.92
C SER A 317 12.33 -0.21 -11.70
N LEU A 318 11.34 -0.09 -12.58
CA LEU A 318 11.08 1.14 -13.33
C LEU A 318 9.98 1.95 -12.68
N GLN A 319 10.28 3.19 -12.37
CA GLN A 319 9.33 4.15 -11.82
C GLN A 319 8.74 5.01 -12.95
N ASN A 320 7.44 5.25 -12.88
CA ASN A 320 6.73 6.11 -13.83
C ASN A 320 5.51 6.71 -13.13
N HIS A 321 5.52 8.01 -12.90
CA HIS A 321 4.50 8.67 -12.10
C HIS A 321 3.95 9.91 -12.79
N LEU A 322 2.63 10.12 -12.68
CA LEU A 322 1.96 11.34 -13.12
C LEU A 322 2.37 12.51 -12.22
N LEU A 323 2.79 13.61 -12.82
CA LEU A 323 2.99 14.87 -12.12
C LEU A 323 1.75 15.76 -12.22
N ASN A 324 1.24 15.97 -13.45
CA ASN A 324 0.17 16.92 -13.69
C ASN A 324 -0.58 16.64 -14.99
N LEU A 325 -1.84 17.03 -15.00
CA LEU A 325 -2.69 17.11 -16.18
C LEU A 325 -3.20 18.53 -16.35
N ILE A 326 -2.77 19.20 -17.40
CA ILE A 326 -3.22 20.57 -17.71
C ILE A 326 -4.04 20.53 -18.99
N ASN A 327 -5.29 21.00 -18.89
CA ASN A 327 -6.13 21.26 -20.06
C ASN A 327 -6.36 22.77 -20.15
N SER A 328 -5.66 23.42 -21.05
CA SER A 328 -5.75 24.89 -21.21
C SER A 328 -5.47 25.31 -22.64
N ASN A 329 -6.13 26.38 -23.09
CA ASN A 329 -5.91 27.01 -24.40
C ASN A 329 -5.98 26.03 -25.60
N GLY A 330 -6.90 25.06 -25.54
CA GLY A 330 -7.04 24.08 -26.62
C GLY A 330 -5.91 23.07 -26.71
N THR A 331 -5.21 22.83 -25.59
CA THR A 331 -4.12 21.86 -25.50
C THR A 331 -4.25 21.06 -24.20
N ILE A 332 -4.15 19.75 -24.32
CA ILE A 332 -3.99 18.83 -23.20
C ILE A 332 -2.49 18.56 -23.06
N ASN A 333 -1.96 18.74 -21.86
CA ASN A 333 -0.58 18.42 -21.52
C ASN A 333 -0.57 17.51 -20.30
N VAL A 334 -0.19 16.26 -20.50
CA VAL A 334 0.06 15.27 -19.44
C VAL A 334 1.56 15.24 -19.18
N THR A 335 1.96 15.41 -17.94
CA THR A 335 3.37 15.43 -17.56
C THR A 335 3.63 14.46 -16.42
N GLY A 336 4.81 13.85 -16.42
CA GLY A 336 5.23 12.97 -15.36
C GLY A 336 6.74 12.81 -15.30
N HIS A 337 7.19 11.95 -14.40
CA HIS A 337 8.59 11.57 -14.27
C HIS A 337 8.76 10.06 -14.42
N SER A 338 9.88 9.68 -15.01
CA SER A 338 10.32 8.28 -15.05
C SER A 338 11.79 8.17 -14.64
N TRP A 339 12.14 7.06 -14.00
CA TRP A 339 13.52 6.66 -13.66
C TRP A 339 13.59 5.16 -13.38
N GLY A 340 14.78 4.60 -13.36
CA GLY A 340 15.01 3.18 -13.09
C GLY A 340 15.82 2.97 -11.82
N GLN A 341 15.48 1.97 -11.01
CA GLN A 341 16.30 1.56 -9.86
C GLN A 341 17.56 0.79 -10.32
N LEU A 342 17.38 -0.07 -11.30
CA LEU A 342 18.42 -0.92 -11.85
C LEU A 342 18.31 -0.87 -13.38
N GLY A 343 19.12 -0.07 -14.02
CA GLY A 343 19.14 0.01 -15.47
C GLY A 343 18.62 1.33 -16.04
N SER A 344 18.84 1.54 -17.32
CA SER A 344 18.47 2.74 -18.05
C SER A 344 17.13 2.57 -18.75
N ILE A 345 16.30 3.61 -18.71
CA ILE A 345 15.13 3.72 -19.57
C ILE A 345 15.60 3.99 -21.00
N GLU A 346 15.04 3.23 -21.96
CA GLU A 346 15.33 3.41 -23.38
C GLU A 346 14.47 4.51 -24.00
N ARG A 347 13.19 4.56 -23.58
CA ARG A 347 12.21 5.56 -24.04
C ARG A 347 11.01 5.62 -23.11
N VAL A 348 10.22 6.70 -23.25
CA VAL A 348 8.86 6.80 -22.70
C VAL A 348 7.90 6.85 -23.87
N GLU A 349 6.86 6.04 -23.82
CA GLU A 349 5.87 5.95 -24.90
C GLU A 349 4.44 6.06 -24.34
N TYR A 350 3.53 6.51 -25.18
CA TYR A 350 2.12 6.64 -24.83
C TYR A 350 1.22 6.10 -25.92
N ARG A 351 0.01 5.72 -25.55
CA ARG A 351 -1.08 5.41 -26.49
C ARG A 351 -2.39 6.02 -26.01
N ILE A 352 -3.38 6.10 -26.91
CA ILE A 352 -4.72 6.61 -26.64
C ILE A 352 -5.71 5.50 -26.98
N ASP A 353 -6.64 5.21 -26.05
CA ASP A 353 -7.71 4.21 -26.21
C ASP A 353 -7.22 2.84 -26.71
N GLY A 354 -6.07 2.38 -26.21
CA GLY A 354 -5.47 1.11 -26.61
C GLY A 354 -4.91 1.07 -28.05
N GLY A 355 -4.78 2.22 -28.72
CA GLY A 355 -4.21 2.34 -30.06
C GLY A 355 -2.72 2.09 -30.12
N ASP A 356 -2.07 2.53 -31.21
CA ASP A 356 -0.64 2.35 -31.44
C ASP A 356 0.19 3.20 -30.45
N TRP A 357 1.33 2.66 -30.02
CA TRP A 357 2.28 3.37 -29.17
C TRP A 357 3.02 4.47 -29.95
N ALA A 358 3.15 5.62 -29.35
CA ALA A 358 3.91 6.77 -29.83
C ALA A 358 4.89 7.24 -28.75
N GLU A 359 6.01 7.80 -29.16
CA GLU A 359 7.03 8.28 -28.25
C GLU A 359 6.60 9.60 -27.60
N ALA A 360 6.77 9.70 -26.27
CA ALA A 360 6.52 10.93 -25.50
C ALA A 360 7.67 11.95 -25.73
N ILE A 361 7.43 13.19 -25.38
CA ILE A 361 8.46 14.24 -25.35
C ILE A 361 9.12 14.22 -23.98
N TYR A 362 10.44 14.17 -23.89
CA TYR A 362 11.16 14.23 -22.62
C TYR A 362 12.37 15.16 -22.69
N SER A 363 12.80 15.63 -21.50
CA SER A 363 13.82 16.67 -21.36
C SER A 363 15.26 16.17 -21.44
N ALA A 364 15.46 14.86 -21.50
CA ALA A 364 16.78 14.25 -21.59
C ALA A 364 16.77 13.08 -22.55
N GLU A 365 17.91 12.83 -23.21
CA GLU A 365 18.02 11.69 -24.14
C GLU A 365 18.10 10.39 -23.35
N PRO A 366 17.36 9.34 -23.78
CA PRO A 366 17.46 8.01 -23.20
C PRO A 366 18.92 7.52 -23.25
N GLY A 367 19.37 6.92 -22.14
CA GLY A 367 20.75 6.42 -22.03
C GLY A 367 21.78 7.44 -21.56
N GLU A 368 21.51 8.74 -21.60
CA GLU A 368 22.33 9.77 -20.93
C GLU A 368 21.96 9.94 -19.46
N ILE A 369 20.81 9.41 -19.08
CA ILE A 369 20.29 9.50 -17.72
C ILE A 369 20.79 8.28 -16.98
N GLY A 370 21.64 8.52 -16.00
CA GLY A 370 22.06 7.46 -15.07
C GLY A 370 20.83 6.82 -14.43
N ALA A 371 20.90 5.54 -14.14
CA ALA A 371 19.96 4.90 -13.23
C ALA A 371 19.74 5.81 -11.99
N LEU A 372 18.53 5.86 -11.44
CA LEU A 372 18.18 6.62 -10.24
C LEU A 372 17.97 8.14 -10.43
N THR A 373 18.03 8.69 -11.61
CA THR A 373 17.78 10.13 -11.81
C THR A 373 16.43 10.34 -12.49
N PRO A 374 15.42 10.90 -11.80
CA PRO A 374 14.14 11.23 -12.39
C PRO A 374 14.27 12.22 -13.54
N PHE A 375 13.59 11.95 -14.66
CA PHE A 375 13.48 12.88 -15.77
C PHE A 375 12.02 13.09 -16.16
N MET A 376 11.74 14.29 -16.64
CA MET A 376 10.38 14.70 -16.98
C MET A 376 10.02 14.29 -18.40
N TRP A 377 8.81 13.77 -18.58
CA TRP A 377 8.20 13.53 -19.88
C TRP A 377 6.89 14.30 -20.04
N HIS A 378 6.50 14.51 -21.29
CA HIS A 378 5.29 15.22 -21.68
C HIS A 378 4.56 14.47 -22.80
N VAL A 379 3.23 14.41 -22.69
CA VAL A 379 2.33 14.04 -23.79
C VAL A 379 1.45 15.26 -24.07
N ILE A 380 1.64 15.87 -25.24
CA ILE A 380 0.97 17.09 -25.64
C ILE A 380 0.04 16.79 -26.82
N MET A 381 -1.25 17.12 -26.69
CA MET A 381 -2.23 16.87 -27.73
C MET A 381 -3.26 17.98 -27.84
N ASN A 382 -3.89 18.05 -29.01
CA ASN A 382 -5.03 18.93 -29.25
C ASN A 382 -6.32 18.14 -29.01
N PRO A 383 -7.19 18.53 -28.05
CA PRO A 383 -8.45 17.84 -27.79
C PRO A 383 -9.41 17.84 -28.98
N GLU A 384 -9.29 18.80 -29.93
CA GLU A 384 -10.08 18.82 -31.14
C GLU A 384 -9.75 17.66 -32.12
N LYS A 385 -8.61 16.99 -31.93
CA LYS A 385 -8.21 15.82 -32.72
C LYS A 385 -8.73 14.51 -32.12
N LEU A 386 -9.24 14.56 -30.90
CA LEU A 386 -9.92 13.44 -30.25
C LEU A 386 -11.41 13.52 -30.59
N SER A 387 -12.09 12.38 -30.68
CA SER A 387 -13.55 12.37 -30.80
C SER A 387 -14.18 13.03 -29.57
N ASP A 388 -15.46 13.35 -29.63
CA ASP A 388 -16.19 13.87 -28.48
C ASP A 388 -16.34 12.74 -27.43
N GLY A 389 -15.97 13.01 -26.19
CA GLY A 389 -16.08 12.07 -25.08
C GLY A 389 -14.80 11.86 -24.29
N ALA A 390 -14.84 10.86 -23.43
CA ALA A 390 -13.70 10.47 -22.60
C ALA A 390 -12.74 9.58 -23.40
N HIS A 391 -11.45 9.85 -23.27
CA HIS A 391 -10.35 9.08 -23.84
C HIS A 391 -9.36 8.72 -22.74
N GLU A 392 -8.82 7.51 -22.80
CA GLU A 392 -7.76 7.07 -21.90
C GLU A 392 -6.41 7.26 -22.57
N ILE A 393 -5.51 7.97 -21.89
CA ILE A 393 -4.10 8.07 -22.23
C ILE A 393 -3.33 7.14 -21.30
N GLU A 394 -2.57 6.26 -21.88
CA GLU A 394 -1.67 5.36 -21.16
C GLU A 394 -0.24 5.73 -21.48
N VAL A 395 0.61 5.92 -20.46
CA VAL A 395 2.04 6.28 -20.60
C VAL A 395 2.89 5.30 -19.83
N ARG A 396 3.96 4.77 -20.44
CA ARG A 396 4.90 3.87 -19.80
C ARG A 396 6.34 4.19 -20.16
N ALA A 397 7.26 3.88 -19.25
CA ALA A 397 8.68 3.81 -19.53
C ALA A 397 9.05 2.41 -20.00
N VAL A 398 9.99 2.31 -20.91
CA VAL A 398 10.44 1.06 -21.55
C VAL A 398 11.94 0.88 -21.37
N SER A 399 12.36 -0.32 -21.03
CA SER A 399 13.75 -0.76 -20.99
C SER A 399 13.92 -2.11 -21.71
N GLY A 400 15.16 -2.57 -21.89
CA GLY A 400 15.42 -3.91 -22.42
C GLY A 400 14.93 -5.06 -21.54
N GLU A 401 14.59 -4.79 -20.29
CA GLU A 401 14.15 -5.77 -19.27
C GLU A 401 12.65 -5.68 -18.95
N GLY A 402 11.89 -4.87 -19.69
CA GLY A 402 10.45 -4.72 -19.52
C GLY A 402 9.99 -3.27 -19.43
N ASN A 403 8.75 -3.07 -19.03
CA ASN A 403 8.06 -1.78 -18.98
C ASN A 403 7.75 -1.38 -17.54
N SER A 404 7.68 -0.07 -17.27
CA SER A 404 7.12 0.41 -16.02
C SER A 404 5.62 0.10 -15.92
N LEU A 405 5.06 0.26 -14.73
CA LEU A 405 3.63 0.45 -14.60
C LEU A 405 3.16 1.59 -15.51
N PRO A 406 2.01 1.44 -16.20
CA PRO A 406 1.45 2.54 -16.95
C PRO A 406 0.86 3.61 -16.02
N VAL A 407 1.04 4.85 -16.42
CA VAL A 407 0.23 5.97 -15.92
C VAL A 407 -1.03 6.03 -16.77
N LEU A 408 -2.20 5.94 -16.16
CA LEU A 408 -3.49 6.04 -16.83
C LEU A 408 -4.11 7.40 -16.53
N VAL A 409 -4.51 8.12 -17.59
CA VAL A 409 -5.10 9.45 -17.47
C VAL A 409 -6.33 9.56 -18.37
N THR A 410 -7.48 9.92 -17.80
CA THR A 410 -8.67 10.20 -18.57
C THR A 410 -8.68 11.67 -19.00
N VAL A 411 -8.87 11.92 -20.30
CA VAL A 411 -9.01 13.25 -20.89
C VAL A 411 -10.31 13.32 -21.69
N HIS A 412 -10.80 14.54 -21.94
CA HIS A 412 -11.99 14.75 -22.75
C HIS A 412 -11.64 15.40 -24.09
N GLY A 413 -11.99 14.71 -25.17
CA GLY A 413 -11.96 15.24 -26.53
C GLY A 413 -13.10 16.23 -26.75
N SER A 414 -12.85 17.21 -27.61
CA SER A 414 -13.84 18.18 -28.05
C SER A 414 -14.00 18.15 -29.59
N GLY A 415 -14.26 16.95 -30.14
CA GLY A 415 -14.41 16.75 -31.59
C GLY A 415 -15.25 17.83 -32.28
N SER A 416 -14.92 18.16 -33.50
CA SER A 416 -15.50 19.26 -34.27
C SER A 416 -16.95 18.99 -34.68
N GLU A 417 -17.88 18.96 -33.72
CA GLU A 417 -19.29 19.26 -33.95
C GLU A 417 -19.74 20.25 -32.88
N GLY A 418 -19.89 21.49 -33.30
CA GLY A 418 -20.08 22.65 -32.44
C GLY A 418 -21.24 22.56 -31.48
N ASN A 419 -20.99 22.96 -30.26
CA ASN A 419 -21.71 24.07 -29.57
C ASN A 419 -21.13 24.17 -28.14
N GLY A 420 -20.68 25.36 -27.81
CA GLY A 420 -20.05 25.65 -26.53
C GLY A 420 -20.91 25.35 -25.32
N PHE A 421 -20.34 24.55 -24.45
CA PHE A 421 -20.58 24.62 -23.02
C PHE A 421 -19.20 24.67 -22.35
N SER A 422 -18.89 25.81 -21.74
CA SER A 422 -17.72 25.92 -20.88
C SER A 422 -18.03 25.18 -19.59
N VAL A 423 -17.34 24.07 -19.37
CA VAL A 423 -17.26 23.42 -18.07
C VAL A 423 -16.05 24.01 -17.34
N PRO A 424 -16.21 24.46 -16.08
CA PRO A 424 -15.06 24.95 -15.30
C PRO A 424 -14.02 23.85 -15.16
N PRO A 425 -12.72 24.20 -15.00
CA PRO A 425 -11.66 23.21 -14.87
C PRO A 425 -11.88 22.40 -13.60
N MET A 426 -12.34 21.17 -13.77
CA MET A 426 -12.35 20.18 -12.69
C MET A 426 -11.06 19.41 -12.81
N VAL A 427 -10.23 19.53 -11.79
CA VAL A 427 -9.08 18.63 -11.58
C VAL A 427 -9.66 17.26 -11.30
N ILE A 428 -9.71 16.40 -12.30
CA ILE A 428 -10.10 15.01 -12.11
C ILE A 428 -8.81 14.23 -11.89
N LEU A 429 -8.42 14.12 -10.64
CA LEU A 429 -7.56 13.05 -10.16
C LEU A 429 -8.48 11.85 -9.96
N GLY A 430 -8.25 10.81 -10.75
CA GLY A 430 -8.88 9.52 -10.53
C GLY A 430 -10.15 9.27 -11.32
N ILE A 431 -10.32 8.07 -11.71
CA ILE A 431 -11.46 7.49 -12.40
C ILE A 431 -12.72 7.77 -11.55
N ALA A 432 -13.56 8.71 -11.98
CA ALA A 432 -14.86 8.90 -11.39
C ALA A 432 -15.84 7.89 -11.96
N SER A 433 -15.93 6.73 -11.36
CA SER A 433 -17.13 5.91 -11.43
C SER A 433 -17.68 5.81 -10.01
N VAL A 434 -18.73 6.58 -9.78
CA VAL A 434 -19.47 6.60 -8.52
C VAL A 434 -20.14 5.24 -8.36
N PHE A 435 -19.58 4.40 -7.51
CA PHE A 435 -20.37 3.53 -6.68
C PHE A 435 -20.23 4.03 -5.26
N ALA A 436 -21.21 4.82 -4.84
CA ALA A 436 -21.37 5.19 -3.46
C ALA A 436 -21.64 3.90 -2.65
N ILE A 437 -20.63 3.42 -1.97
CA ILE A 437 -20.88 2.63 -0.77
C ILE A 437 -21.25 3.66 0.28
N TRP A 438 -22.54 3.73 0.57
CA TRP A 438 -23.04 4.43 1.72
C TRP A 438 -22.54 3.68 2.94
N VAL A 439 -21.57 4.24 3.63
CA VAL A 439 -21.35 3.97 5.03
C VAL A 439 -21.94 5.16 5.77
N ALA A 440 -23.11 4.94 6.33
CA ALA A 440 -23.77 5.92 7.17
C ALA A 440 -23.15 5.94 8.55
#